data_b9c93ad0c693fe3fd506a8de871a6ac6
#
_entry.id   b9c93ad0c693fe3fd506a8de871a6ac6
#
_cell.length_a   1.000
_cell.length_b   1.000
_cell.length_c   1.000
_cell.angle_alpha   90.00
_cell.angle_beta   90.00
_cell.angle_gamma   90.00
#
_symmetry.space_group_name_H-M   'P 1'
#
loop_
_entity.id
_entity.type
_entity.pdbx_description
1 polymer ?
#
loop_
_entity_poly.entity_id
_entity_poly.type
_entity_poly.pdbx_seq_one_letter_code
_entity_poly.pdbx_strand_id
1 'polypeptide(L)'
;ISAPQREFLTSDAKYIYCQGGYGSGKTIIACVKAILLTVAIPGNRGVVIRESYPKLHDSTQRTFMECLDRAHIRYKGRENRDGWYHRLIIPVKGGSSEVFFRETKNLGRFLGSEFGWWLVDEALEVDKDVFKKLQGRLRLPAARGHYAGMLVSNPPHLNHWLHEVFGEEPRSFSVEVAIQGEIELSTFRYMQVSTRQNPHNPPGYLADLLTGLTQAEIDRLVEGQYGYIPDGPPVYPMFEHHRHVGLPTLP
;
A
#
# COMPACT_ATOMS: atom_id res chain seq x y z
N ILE A 1 4.20 11.36 13.61
CA ILE A 1 4.46 10.45 12.48
C ILE A 1 5.95 10.17 12.37
N SER A 2 6.33 8.96 12.01
CA SER A 2 7.72 8.56 11.78
C SER A 2 8.30 9.17 10.49
N ALA A 3 9.65 9.11 10.32
CA ALA A 3 10.27 9.61 9.10
C ALA A 3 9.77 8.90 7.83
N PRO A 4 9.68 7.54 7.78
CA PRO A 4 9.11 6.85 6.61
C PRO A 4 7.64 7.21 6.35
N GLN A 5 6.83 7.38 7.39
CA GLN A 5 5.43 7.81 7.24
C GLN A 5 5.34 9.22 6.64
N ARG A 6 6.21 10.15 7.06
CA ARG A 6 6.29 11.49 6.48
C ARG A 6 6.69 11.42 5.02
N GLU A 7 7.70 10.62 4.70
CA GLU A 7 8.16 10.40 3.34
C GLU A 7 7.04 9.84 2.46
N PHE A 8 6.25 8.89 2.96
CA PHE A 8 5.08 8.37 2.24
C PHE A 8 4.08 9.47 1.90
N LEU A 9 3.77 10.36 2.85
CA LEU A 9 2.84 11.47 2.63
C LEU A 9 3.34 12.46 1.58
N THR A 10 4.62 12.79 1.61
CA THR A 10 5.22 13.86 0.78
C THR A 10 5.77 13.37 -0.55
N SER A 11 5.88 12.06 -0.78
CA SER A 11 6.37 11.51 -2.04
C SER A 11 5.43 11.82 -3.21
N ASP A 12 5.97 12.26 -4.31
CA ASP A 12 5.31 12.54 -5.61
C ASP A 12 5.50 11.39 -6.61
N ALA A 13 6.14 10.30 -6.19
CA ALA A 13 6.24 9.13 -7.04
C ALA A 13 4.85 8.64 -7.47
N LYS A 14 4.70 8.30 -8.74
CA LYS A 14 3.44 7.82 -9.29
C LYS A 14 3.00 6.51 -8.67
N TYR A 15 3.94 5.62 -8.34
CA TYR A 15 3.69 4.36 -7.66
C TYR A 15 4.49 4.27 -6.37
N ILE A 16 3.79 4.09 -5.27
CA ILE A 16 4.40 4.04 -3.93
C ILE A 16 4.02 2.73 -3.26
N TYR A 17 5.02 1.98 -2.82
CA TYR A 17 4.82 0.80 -2.00
C TYR A 17 5.43 1.01 -0.62
N CYS A 18 4.60 0.87 0.41
CA CYS A 18 5.03 0.89 1.80
C CYS A 18 4.85 -0.49 2.44
N GLN A 19 5.95 -1.11 2.71
CA GLN A 19 6.04 -2.37 3.42
C GLN A 19 6.28 -2.10 4.91
N GLY A 20 5.61 -2.86 5.78
CA GLY A 20 5.79 -2.65 7.21
C GLY A 20 5.30 -3.78 8.08
N GLY A 21 5.86 -3.87 9.28
CA GLY A 21 5.43 -4.82 10.31
C GLY A 21 4.00 -4.57 10.82
N TYR A 22 3.53 -5.47 11.68
CA TYR A 22 2.24 -5.31 12.36
C TYR A 22 2.24 -4.04 13.21
N GLY A 23 1.13 -3.28 13.20
CA GLY A 23 1.02 -2.06 13.99
C GLY A 23 1.99 -0.93 13.57
N SER A 24 2.65 -1.01 12.42
CA SER A 24 3.55 0.04 11.93
C SER A 24 2.83 1.32 11.45
N GLY A 25 1.50 1.29 11.33
CA GLY A 25 0.68 2.43 10.92
C GLY A 25 0.59 2.64 9.40
N LYS A 26 0.97 1.65 8.58
CA LYS A 26 0.94 1.74 7.12
C LYS A 26 -0.44 2.02 6.54
N THR A 27 -1.50 1.34 7.02
CA THR A 27 -2.88 1.57 6.55
C THR A 27 -3.36 2.99 6.85
N ILE A 28 -3.11 3.48 8.07
CA ILE A 28 -3.50 4.85 8.46
C ILE A 28 -2.84 5.88 7.57
N ILE A 29 -1.53 5.80 7.35
CA ILE A 29 -0.81 6.79 6.56
C ILE A 29 -1.23 6.78 5.09
N ALA A 30 -1.56 5.59 4.56
CA ALA A 30 -2.07 5.45 3.20
C ALA A 30 -3.48 6.06 3.06
N CYS A 31 -4.36 5.84 4.04
CA CYS A 31 -5.67 6.49 4.11
C CYS A 31 -5.54 8.02 4.18
N VAL A 32 -4.62 8.54 5.00
CA VAL A 32 -4.36 9.99 5.11
C VAL A 32 -3.91 10.55 3.76
N LYS A 33 -2.95 9.92 3.07
CA LYS A 33 -2.50 10.37 1.74
C LYS A 33 -3.65 10.33 0.72
N ALA A 34 -4.44 9.27 0.71
CA ALA A 34 -5.61 9.14 -0.16
C ALA A 34 -6.63 10.26 0.08
N ILE A 35 -6.88 10.60 1.34
CA ILE A 35 -7.76 11.73 1.73
C ILE A 35 -7.17 13.06 1.25
N LEU A 36 -5.88 13.30 1.47
CA LEU A 36 -5.20 14.52 1.01
C LEU A 36 -5.34 14.69 -0.51
N LEU A 37 -5.09 13.64 -1.29
CA LEU A 37 -5.28 13.65 -2.75
C LEU A 37 -6.74 13.91 -3.15
N THR A 38 -7.69 13.41 -2.35
CA THR A 38 -9.12 13.60 -2.60
C THR A 38 -9.54 15.05 -2.37
N VAL A 39 -9.06 15.69 -1.29
CA VAL A 39 -9.49 17.04 -0.92
C VAL A 39 -8.71 18.14 -1.65
N ALA A 40 -7.49 17.87 -2.06
CA ALA A 40 -6.64 18.84 -2.75
C ALA A 40 -7.08 19.11 -4.19
N ILE A 41 -7.73 18.16 -4.85
CA ILE A 41 -8.06 18.24 -6.29
C ILE A 41 -9.57 18.12 -6.47
N PRO A 42 -10.28 19.21 -6.77
CA PRO A 42 -11.71 19.16 -7.07
C PRO A 42 -12.02 18.27 -8.28
N GLY A 43 -13.04 17.45 -8.17
CA GLY A 43 -13.40 16.47 -9.21
C GLY A 43 -12.52 15.22 -9.21
N ASN A 44 -11.62 15.06 -8.23
CA ASN A 44 -10.81 13.86 -8.12
C ASN A 44 -11.66 12.63 -7.82
N ARG A 45 -11.20 11.50 -8.29
CA ARG A 45 -11.83 10.21 -8.06
C ARG A 45 -10.78 9.20 -7.66
N GLY A 46 -10.99 8.56 -6.51
CA GLY A 46 -10.09 7.54 -6.00
C GLY A 46 -10.79 6.23 -5.71
N VAL A 47 -10.00 5.16 -5.56
CA VAL A 47 -10.51 3.85 -5.18
C VAL A 47 -9.63 3.19 -4.13
N VAL A 48 -10.26 2.66 -3.10
CA VAL A 48 -9.64 1.84 -2.04
C VAL A 48 -10.00 0.39 -2.29
N ILE A 49 -9.01 -0.48 -2.29
CA ILE A 49 -9.14 -1.87 -2.72
C ILE A 49 -8.56 -2.81 -1.67
N ARG A 50 -9.26 -3.91 -1.42
CA ARG A 50 -8.76 -5.11 -0.73
C ARG A 50 -9.21 -6.37 -1.46
N GLU A 51 -8.70 -7.51 -1.02
CA GLU A 51 -9.04 -8.82 -1.60
C GLU A 51 -10.55 -9.08 -1.55
N SER A 52 -11.22 -8.77 -0.42
CA SER A 52 -12.66 -8.99 -0.24
C SER A 52 -13.35 -7.85 0.53
N TYR A 53 -14.68 -7.70 0.33
CA TYR A 53 -15.48 -6.68 1.02
C TYR A 53 -15.47 -6.81 2.54
N PRO A 54 -15.59 -7.99 3.18
CA PRO A 54 -15.52 -8.10 4.62
C PRO A 54 -14.18 -7.54 5.16
N LYS A 55 -13.05 -7.94 4.58
CA LYS A 55 -11.74 -7.42 4.97
C LYS A 55 -11.62 -5.91 4.73
N LEU A 56 -12.18 -5.41 3.63
CA LEU A 56 -12.18 -3.98 3.31
C LEU A 56 -12.98 -3.19 4.35
N HIS A 57 -14.19 -3.63 4.66
CA HIS A 57 -15.08 -2.97 5.61
C HIS A 57 -14.50 -2.97 7.03
N ASP A 58 -14.11 -4.15 7.53
CA ASP A 58 -13.74 -4.33 8.93
C ASP A 58 -12.43 -3.64 9.32
N SER A 59 -11.59 -3.31 8.36
CA SER A 59 -10.32 -2.66 8.63
C SER A 59 -10.11 -1.35 7.86
N THR A 60 -9.87 -1.43 6.55
CA THR A 60 -9.41 -0.28 5.74
C THR A 60 -10.47 0.80 5.60
N GLN A 61 -11.73 0.44 5.36
CA GLN A 61 -12.82 1.41 5.26
C GLN A 61 -13.06 2.08 6.61
N ARG A 62 -13.08 1.31 7.71
CA ARG A 62 -13.18 1.84 9.08
C ARG A 62 -12.07 2.86 9.35
N THR A 63 -10.82 2.50 9.07
CA THR A 63 -9.67 3.41 9.24
C THR A 63 -9.81 4.67 8.40
N PHE A 64 -10.28 4.53 7.15
CA PHE A 64 -10.51 5.67 6.26
C PHE A 64 -11.57 6.63 6.83
N MET A 65 -12.71 6.07 7.30
CA MET A 65 -13.77 6.86 7.91
C MET A 65 -13.30 7.57 9.19
N GLU A 66 -12.59 6.87 10.07
CA GLU A 66 -12.00 7.48 11.28
C GLU A 66 -11.04 8.62 10.94
N CYS A 67 -10.27 8.51 9.87
CA CYS A 67 -9.39 9.60 9.41
C CYS A 67 -10.19 10.83 8.93
N LEU A 68 -11.30 10.61 8.20
CA LEU A 68 -12.20 11.70 7.79
C LEU A 68 -12.82 12.40 9.00
N ASP A 69 -13.33 11.62 9.95
CA ASP A 69 -13.98 12.14 11.16
C ASP A 69 -13.01 12.93 12.04
N ARG A 70 -11.81 12.42 12.27
CA ARG A 70 -10.73 13.12 13.02
C ARG A 70 -10.29 14.43 12.34
N ALA A 71 -10.33 14.46 11.02
CA ALA A 71 -10.00 15.66 10.24
C ALA A 71 -11.21 16.60 10.07
N HIS A 72 -12.39 16.27 10.63
CA HIS A 72 -13.66 17.00 10.47
C HIS A 72 -14.05 17.21 8.99
N ILE A 73 -13.69 16.26 8.12
CA ILE A 73 -14.02 16.30 6.69
C ILE A 73 -15.41 15.72 6.50
N ARG A 74 -16.33 16.54 5.98
CA ARG A 74 -17.69 16.09 5.68
C ARG A 74 -17.70 15.17 4.47
N TYR A 75 -18.57 14.18 4.50
CA TYR A 75 -18.81 13.27 3.38
C TYR A 75 -20.29 12.90 3.29
N LYS A 76 -20.71 12.42 2.12
CA LYS A 76 -22.02 11.83 1.86
C LYS A 76 -21.80 10.46 1.25
N GLY A 77 -22.58 9.49 1.67
CA GLY A 77 -22.55 8.13 1.12
C GLY A 77 -23.86 7.43 1.42
N ARG A 78 -24.11 6.34 0.70
CA ARG A 78 -25.22 5.44 0.99
C ARG A 78 -24.63 4.14 1.50
N GLU A 79 -24.99 3.78 2.71
CA GLU A 79 -24.70 2.47 3.29
C GLU A 79 -25.57 1.41 2.60
N ASN A 80 -25.01 0.23 2.40
CA ASN A 80 -25.78 -0.95 2.08
C ASN A 80 -26.45 -1.52 3.35
N ARG A 81 -27.15 -2.67 3.24
CA ARG A 81 -27.81 -3.31 4.39
C ARG A 81 -26.87 -3.74 5.52
N ASP A 82 -25.59 -3.94 5.19
CA ASP A 82 -24.55 -4.39 6.11
C ASP A 82 -23.72 -3.22 6.69
N GLY A 83 -24.13 -1.97 6.44
CA GLY A 83 -23.45 -0.77 6.92
C GLY A 83 -22.21 -0.36 6.11
N TRP A 84 -22.03 -0.90 4.89
CA TRP A 84 -20.84 -0.61 4.08
C TRP A 84 -21.10 0.51 3.08
N TYR A 85 -20.08 1.36 2.88
CA TYR A 85 -20.08 2.33 1.82
C TYR A 85 -19.42 1.75 0.56
N HIS A 86 -20.13 1.80 -0.55
CA HIS A 86 -19.52 1.52 -1.87
C HIS A 86 -18.89 2.76 -2.49
N ARG A 87 -19.40 3.95 -2.11
CA ARG A 87 -18.96 5.24 -2.63
C ARG A 87 -19.21 6.33 -1.60
N LEU A 88 -18.22 7.22 -1.47
CA LEU A 88 -18.37 8.49 -0.75
C LEU A 88 -18.28 9.65 -1.74
N ILE A 89 -19.00 10.72 -1.46
CA ILE A 89 -18.86 12.04 -2.08
C ILE A 89 -18.35 12.97 -1.01
N ILE A 90 -17.21 13.59 -1.25
CA ILE A 90 -16.52 14.50 -0.34
C ILE A 90 -16.61 15.90 -0.93
N PRO A 91 -17.37 16.82 -0.30
CA PRO A 91 -17.38 18.23 -0.70
C PRO A 91 -16.00 18.84 -0.50
N VAL A 92 -15.50 19.52 -1.52
CA VAL A 92 -14.19 20.20 -1.50
C VAL A 92 -14.35 21.63 -2.03
N LYS A 93 -13.36 22.49 -1.79
CA LYS A 93 -13.39 23.86 -2.36
C LYS A 93 -13.40 23.78 -3.90
N GLY A 94 -14.44 24.30 -4.50
CA GLY A 94 -14.61 24.29 -5.97
C GLY A 94 -15.37 23.09 -6.53
N GLY A 95 -15.95 22.21 -5.69
CA GLY A 95 -16.75 21.09 -6.17
C GLY A 95 -16.89 19.93 -5.21
N SER A 96 -16.79 18.73 -5.71
CA SER A 96 -16.77 17.49 -4.92
C SER A 96 -15.86 16.47 -5.56
N SER A 97 -15.33 15.59 -4.73
CA SER A 97 -14.51 14.43 -5.15
C SER A 97 -15.16 13.14 -4.69
N GLU A 98 -14.75 12.02 -5.25
CA GLU A 98 -15.35 10.72 -5.01
C GLU A 98 -14.33 9.69 -4.54
N VAL A 99 -14.75 8.85 -3.59
CA VAL A 99 -13.97 7.71 -3.14
C VAL A 99 -14.80 6.44 -3.29
N PHE A 100 -14.26 5.46 -3.97
CA PHE A 100 -14.89 4.15 -4.15
C PHE A 100 -14.20 3.11 -3.26
N PHE A 101 -14.96 2.17 -2.73
CA PHE A 101 -14.48 1.01 -2.01
C PHE A 101 -14.79 -0.24 -2.80
N ARG A 102 -13.77 -1.06 -3.11
CA ARG A 102 -13.92 -2.20 -4.03
C ARG A 102 -13.10 -3.40 -3.57
N GLU A 103 -13.59 -4.57 -3.89
CA GLU A 103 -12.84 -5.83 -3.79
C GLU A 103 -12.24 -6.24 -5.14
N THR A 104 -11.19 -7.04 -5.11
CA THR A 104 -10.48 -7.46 -6.32
C THR A 104 -11.34 -8.27 -7.29
N LYS A 105 -12.25 -9.11 -6.78
CA LYS A 105 -13.15 -9.94 -7.60
C LYS A 105 -14.09 -9.12 -8.51
N ASN A 106 -14.43 -7.90 -8.12
CA ASN A 106 -15.34 -7.02 -8.84
C ASN A 106 -14.65 -5.93 -9.66
N LEU A 107 -13.31 -5.95 -9.76
CA LEU A 107 -12.56 -4.96 -10.55
C LEU A 107 -12.96 -4.91 -12.02
N GLY A 108 -13.42 -6.02 -12.60
CA GLY A 108 -13.91 -6.06 -13.99
C GLY A 108 -14.99 -5.01 -14.28
N ARG A 109 -15.87 -4.72 -13.33
CA ARG A 109 -16.92 -3.69 -13.44
C ARG A 109 -16.38 -2.26 -13.45
N PHE A 110 -15.12 -2.05 -13.06
CA PHE A 110 -14.45 -0.74 -13.00
C PHE A 110 -13.44 -0.53 -14.12
N LEU A 111 -13.29 -1.47 -15.03
CA LEU A 111 -12.36 -1.35 -16.15
C LEU A 111 -12.69 -0.18 -17.10
N GLY A 112 -13.89 0.40 -17.01
CA GLY A 112 -14.27 1.65 -17.68
C GLY A 112 -14.03 2.94 -16.89
N SER A 113 -13.70 2.85 -15.58
CA SER A 113 -13.54 4.03 -14.73
C SER A 113 -12.12 4.59 -14.79
N GLU A 114 -12.00 5.91 -14.60
CA GLU A 114 -10.75 6.64 -14.52
C GLU A 114 -10.57 7.17 -13.10
N PHE A 115 -9.35 7.09 -12.59
CA PHE A 115 -9.00 7.52 -11.25
C PHE A 115 -7.81 8.48 -11.26
N GLY A 116 -7.79 9.42 -10.31
CA GLY A 116 -6.61 10.21 -10.01
C GLY A 116 -5.67 9.49 -9.03
N TRP A 117 -6.24 8.61 -8.20
CA TRP A 117 -5.46 7.77 -7.30
C TRP A 117 -6.15 6.44 -7.00
N TRP A 118 -5.37 5.45 -6.61
CA TRP A 118 -5.87 4.21 -6.04
C TRP A 118 -4.99 3.76 -4.86
N LEU A 119 -5.60 3.08 -3.91
CA LEU A 119 -4.97 2.47 -2.74
C LEU A 119 -5.31 0.99 -2.69
N VAL A 120 -4.30 0.14 -2.69
CA VAL A 120 -4.43 -1.29 -2.39
C VAL A 120 -3.86 -1.54 -1.01
N ASP A 121 -4.73 -1.86 -0.06
CA ASP A 121 -4.31 -2.25 1.28
C ASP A 121 -4.19 -3.79 1.35
N GLU A 122 -3.22 -4.28 2.12
CA GLU A 122 -2.76 -5.68 2.14
C GLU A 122 -2.48 -6.20 0.72
N ALA A 123 -1.64 -5.48 -0.01
CA ALA A 123 -1.29 -5.79 -1.39
C ALA A 123 -0.65 -7.18 -1.57
N LEU A 124 -0.19 -7.80 -0.47
CA LEU A 124 0.28 -9.19 -0.44
C LEU A 124 -0.81 -10.19 -0.85
N GLU A 125 -2.10 -9.88 -0.59
CA GLU A 125 -3.23 -10.74 -0.92
C GLU A 125 -3.75 -10.54 -2.37
N VAL A 126 -3.11 -9.66 -3.15
CA VAL A 126 -3.61 -9.20 -4.45
C VAL A 126 -2.67 -9.63 -5.59
N ASP A 127 -3.24 -10.15 -6.66
CA ASP A 127 -2.47 -10.59 -7.83
C ASP A 127 -1.83 -9.43 -8.60
N LYS A 128 -0.66 -9.69 -9.21
CA LYS A 128 0.05 -8.74 -10.10
C LYS A 128 -0.83 -8.19 -11.22
N ASP A 129 -1.77 -8.98 -11.74
CA ASP A 129 -2.68 -8.55 -12.80
C ASP A 129 -3.65 -7.46 -12.35
N VAL A 130 -4.01 -7.41 -11.07
CA VAL A 130 -4.78 -6.31 -10.50
C VAL A 130 -3.96 -5.02 -10.56
N PHE A 131 -2.69 -5.06 -10.16
CA PHE A 131 -1.78 -3.92 -10.25
C PHE A 131 -1.67 -3.40 -11.68
N LYS A 132 -1.42 -4.27 -12.67
CA LYS A 132 -1.36 -3.89 -14.08
C LYS A 132 -2.65 -3.22 -14.59
N LYS A 133 -3.81 -3.76 -14.20
CA LYS A 133 -5.12 -3.18 -14.53
C LYS A 133 -5.30 -1.79 -13.92
N LEU A 134 -4.89 -1.59 -12.67
CA LEU A 134 -4.97 -0.32 -11.96
C LEU A 134 -4.02 0.74 -12.54
N GLN A 135 -2.83 0.35 -13.02
CA GLN A 135 -1.92 1.28 -13.72
C GLN A 135 -2.61 1.96 -14.89
N GLY A 136 -3.36 1.21 -15.71
CA GLY A 136 -4.12 1.76 -16.84
C GLY A 136 -5.33 2.62 -16.45
N ARG A 137 -5.64 2.78 -15.16
CA ARG A 137 -6.78 3.59 -14.66
C ARG A 137 -6.36 4.96 -14.13
N LEU A 138 -5.07 5.22 -13.94
CA LEU A 138 -4.54 6.53 -13.52
C LEU A 138 -4.49 7.49 -14.72
N ARG A 139 -5.66 7.96 -15.12
CA ARG A 139 -5.80 8.84 -16.28
C ARG A 139 -6.96 9.85 -16.15
N LEU A 140 -7.48 10.07 -14.93
CA LEU A 140 -8.55 11.05 -14.69
C LEU A 140 -8.08 12.46 -15.06
N PRO A 141 -8.73 13.18 -16.00
CA PRO A 141 -8.25 14.49 -16.45
C PRO A 141 -8.11 15.51 -15.33
N ALA A 142 -9.01 15.51 -14.33
CA ALA A 142 -8.96 16.42 -13.19
C ALA A 142 -7.68 16.26 -12.34
N ALA A 143 -7.07 15.07 -12.36
CA ALA A 143 -5.87 14.76 -11.59
C ALA A 143 -4.58 14.73 -12.42
N ARG A 144 -4.59 15.29 -13.64
CA ARG A 144 -3.41 15.31 -14.52
C ARG A 144 -2.20 15.92 -13.82
N GLY A 145 -1.08 15.20 -13.82
CA GLY A 145 0.16 15.59 -13.15
C GLY A 145 0.24 15.20 -11.66
N HIS A 146 -0.83 14.64 -11.09
CA HIS A 146 -0.90 14.27 -9.66
C HIS A 146 -1.44 12.84 -9.45
N TYR A 147 -1.17 11.94 -10.39
CA TYR A 147 -1.59 10.55 -10.28
C TYR A 147 -0.81 9.82 -9.18
N ALA A 148 -1.51 9.02 -8.37
CA ALA A 148 -0.88 8.22 -7.34
C ALA A 148 -1.47 6.81 -7.26
N GLY A 149 -0.62 5.81 -7.37
CA GLY A 149 -0.90 4.41 -7.08
C GLY A 149 -0.19 4.01 -5.79
N MET A 150 -0.95 3.64 -4.77
CA MET A 150 -0.44 3.34 -3.44
C MET A 150 -0.69 1.88 -3.08
N LEU A 151 0.35 1.20 -2.61
CA LEU A 151 0.28 -0.16 -2.11
C LEU A 151 0.84 -0.18 -0.69
N VAL A 152 0.15 -0.87 0.20
CA VAL A 152 0.65 -1.13 1.55
C VAL A 152 0.42 -2.58 1.91
N SER A 153 1.39 -3.23 2.55
CA SER A 153 1.27 -4.60 3.05
C SER A 153 2.32 -4.94 4.10
N ASN A 154 2.15 -6.09 4.72
CA ASN A 154 3.25 -6.75 5.39
C ASN A 154 4.29 -7.20 4.34
N PRO A 155 5.54 -7.47 4.76
CA PRO A 155 6.59 -7.91 3.85
C PRO A 155 6.24 -9.22 3.15
N PRO A 156 6.33 -9.27 1.81
CA PRO A 156 6.17 -10.50 1.06
C PRO A 156 7.42 -11.39 1.14
N HIS A 157 7.29 -12.61 0.61
CA HIS A 157 8.46 -13.43 0.28
C HIS A 157 9.22 -12.82 -0.91
N LEU A 158 10.51 -13.14 -1.03
CA LEU A 158 11.39 -12.64 -2.09
C LEU A 158 10.89 -12.99 -3.51
N ASN A 159 10.15 -14.09 -3.66
CA ASN A 159 9.57 -14.52 -4.95
C ASN A 159 8.22 -13.85 -5.26
N HIS A 160 7.74 -12.95 -4.42
CA HIS A 160 6.46 -12.29 -4.63
C HIS A 160 6.58 -11.13 -5.63
N TRP A 161 5.54 -10.87 -6.41
CA TRP A 161 5.53 -9.82 -7.43
C TRP A 161 5.80 -8.41 -6.89
N LEU A 162 5.45 -8.13 -5.63
CA LEU A 162 5.77 -6.84 -4.99
C LEU A 162 7.29 -6.64 -4.88
N HIS A 163 8.04 -7.69 -4.53
CA HIS A 163 9.50 -7.64 -4.52
C HIS A 163 10.05 -7.50 -5.95
N GLU A 164 9.51 -8.24 -6.92
CA GLU A 164 9.91 -8.14 -8.33
C GLU A 164 9.74 -6.72 -8.89
N VAL A 165 8.62 -6.02 -8.54
CA VAL A 165 8.30 -4.70 -9.08
C VAL A 165 9.01 -3.58 -8.33
N PHE A 166 9.10 -3.65 -7.01
CA PHE A 166 9.62 -2.55 -6.19
C PHE A 166 11.04 -2.80 -5.69
N GLY A 167 11.40 -4.08 -5.45
CA GLY A 167 12.71 -4.46 -4.95
C GLY A 167 13.07 -3.83 -3.60
N GLU A 168 14.32 -3.99 -3.22
CA GLU A 168 14.90 -3.31 -2.07
C GLU A 168 15.77 -2.11 -2.49
N GLU A 169 16.46 -2.23 -3.62
CA GLU A 169 17.37 -1.23 -4.18
C GLU A 169 17.22 -1.15 -5.71
N PRO A 170 17.19 0.04 -6.29
CA PRO A 170 17.11 1.34 -5.60
C PRO A 170 15.71 1.57 -5.02
N ARG A 171 15.62 2.21 -3.85
CA ARG A 171 14.33 2.54 -3.20
C ARG A 171 13.48 3.53 -3.99
N SER A 172 14.06 4.16 -4.99
CA SER A 172 13.39 5.05 -5.92
C SER A 172 13.98 4.84 -7.30
N PHE A 173 13.12 4.55 -8.28
CA PHE A 173 13.53 4.37 -9.67
C PHE A 173 12.46 4.91 -10.62
N SER A 174 12.88 5.14 -11.85
CA SER A 174 12.00 5.56 -12.94
C SER A 174 12.11 4.58 -14.10
N VAL A 175 10.96 4.28 -14.69
CA VAL A 175 10.90 3.51 -15.94
C VAL A 175 10.66 4.50 -17.08
N GLU A 176 11.59 4.51 -18.03
CA GLU A 176 11.49 5.30 -19.24
C GLU A 176 10.77 4.51 -20.32
N VAL A 177 9.77 5.12 -20.93
CA VAL A 177 9.04 4.53 -22.05
C VAL A 177 9.01 5.51 -23.20
N ALA A 178 9.56 5.12 -24.33
CA ALA A 178 9.50 5.92 -25.54
C ALA A 178 8.10 5.79 -26.19
N ILE A 179 7.37 6.89 -26.28
CA ILE A 179 6.04 6.96 -26.89
C ILE A 179 6.07 8.07 -27.95
N GLN A 180 5.90 7.71 -29.22
CA GLN A 180 5.88 8.65 -30.37
C GLN A 180 7.09 9.60 -30.42
N GLY A 181 8.26 9.11 -29.97
CA GLY A 181 9.51 9.89 -29.95
C GLY A 181 9.74 10.73 -28.69
N GLU A 182 8.78 10.74 -27.76
CA GLU A 182 8.92 11.36 -26.45
C GLU A 182 9.19 10.29 -25.38
N ILE A 183 9.93 10.67 -24.33
CA ILE A 183 10.22 9.80 -23.19
C ILE A 183 9.24 10.15 -22.06
N GLU A 184 8.36 9.20 -21.73
CA GLU A 184 7.52 9.30 -20.55
C GLU A 184 8.16 8.56 -19.37
N LEU A 185 8.12 9.18 -18.18
CA LEU A 185 8.65 8.62 -16.95
C LEU A 185 7.52 8.10 -16.05
N SER A 186 7.66 6.86 -15.58
CA SER A 186 6.89 6.33 -14.48
C SER A 186 7.80 6.16 -13.26
N THR A 187 7.49 6.89 -12.18
CA THR A 187 8.31 6.91 -10.97
C THR A 187 7.77 5.94 -9.93
N PHE A 188 8.67 5.19 -9.32
CA PHE A 188 8.38 4.19 -8.29
C PHE A 188 9.12 4.54 -7.01
N ARG A 189 8.48 4.31 -5.87
CA ARG A 189 9.06 4.49 -4.55
C ARG A 189 8.73 3.30 -3.65
N TYR A 190 9.77 2.72 -3.06
CA TYR A 190 9.65 1.70 -2.02
C TYR A 190 10.00 2.30 -0.66
N MET A 191 9.24 1.94 0.36
CA MET A 191 9.46 2.36 1.74
C MET A 191 9.25 1.19 2.69
N GLN A 192 10.06 1.14 3.73
CA GLN A 192 9.99 0.17 4.81
C GLN A 192 9.71 0.88 6.13
N VAL A 193 8.76 0.36 6.90
CA VAL A 193 8.39 0.91 8.21
C VAL A 193 8.41 -0.19 9.27
N SER A 194 9.25 -0.02 10.30
CA SER A 194 9.24 -0.91 11.45
C SER A 194 8.10 -0.58 12.41
N THR A 195 7.55 -1.60 13.06
CA THR A 195 6.60 -1.47 14.18
C THR A 195 7.15 -0.59 15.30
N ARG A 196 8.47 -0.64 15.54
CA ARG A 196 9.16 0.17 16.56
C ARG A 196 9.07 1.67 16.31
N GLN A 197 8.86 2.06 15.08
CA GLN A 197 8.77 3.47 14.67
C GLN A 197 7.39 4.09 14.89
N ASN A 198 6.40 3.29 15.30
CA ASN A 198 5.06 3.80 15.58
C ASN A 198 4.90 4.20 17.07
N PRO A 199 4.88 5.49 17.41
CA PRO A 199 4.76 5.95 18.78
C PRO A 199 3.34 5.79 19.35
N HIS A 200 2.37 5.39 18.54
CA HIS A 200 0.96 5.27 18.92
C HIS A 200 0.57 3.84 19.34
N ASN A 201 1.48 2.90 19.28
CA ASN A 201 1.24 1.55 19.79
C ASN A 201 1.05 1.60 21.32
N PRO A 202 0.11 0.82 21.87
CA PRO A 202 -0.08 0.75 23.32
C PRO A 202 1.19 0.34 24.06
N PRO A 203 1.36 0.79 25.32
CA PRO A 203 2.44 0.28 26.17
C PRO A 203 2.38 -1.25 26.27
N GLY A 204 3.54 -1.92 26.13
CA GLY A 204 3.64 -3.38 26.15
C GLY A 204 3.39 -4.07 24.81
N TYR A 205 2.69 -3.44 23.85
CA TYR A 205 2.37 -4.05 22.54
C TYR A 205 3.57 -4.69 21.84
N LEU A 206 4.70 -3.99 21.81
CA LEU A 206 5.90 -4.51 21.15
C LEU A 206 6.51 -5.70 21.93
N ALA A 207 6.49 -5.65 23.25
CA ALA A 207 6.97 -6.75 24.09
C ALA A 207 6.10 -8.01 23.90
N ASP A 208 4.78 -7.84 23.90
CA ASP A 208 3.84 -8.93 23.64
C ASP A 208 4.02 -9.53 22.26
N LEU A 209 4.19 -8.65 21.24
CA LEU A 209 4.41 -9.10 19.86
C LEU A 209 5.73 -9.88 19.69
N LEU A 210 6.79 -9.50 20.41
CA LEU A 210 8.09 -10.19 20.35
C LEU A 210 8.08 -11.54 21.08
N THR A 211 7.13 -11.74 21.99
CA THR A 211 7.04 -12.99 22.75
C THR A 211 6.56 -14.11 21.83
N GLY A 212 7.41 -15.12 21.63
CA GLY A 212 7.08 -16.29 20.80
C GLY A 212 7.40 -16.17 19.31
N LEU A 213 7.96 -15.04 18.85
CA LEU A 213 8.46 -14.90 17.48
C LEU A 213 9.91 -15.36 17.37
N THR A 214 10.22 -16.07 16.30
CA THR A 214 11.60 -16.34 15.85
C THR A 214 12.26 -15.07 15.31
N GLN A 215 13.59 -15.05 15.20
CA GLN A 215 14.29 -13.89 14.64
C GLN A 215 13.82 -13.56 13.22
N ALA A 216 13.61 -14.56 12.37
CA ALA A 216 13.10 -14.35 10.99
C ALA A 216 11.68 -13.73 10.97
N GLU A 217 10.82 -14.12 11.91
CA GLU A 217 9.51 -13.50 12.07
C GLU A 217 9.60 -12.08 12.61
N ILE A 218 10.52 -11.79 13.53
CA ILE A 218 10.79 -10.45 14.03
C ILE A 218 11.25 -9.55 12.88
N ASP A 219 12.22 -9.98 12.10
CA ASP A 219 12.74 -9.23 10.96
C ASP A 219 11.63 -8.91 9.96
N ARG A 220 10.73 -9.84 9.70
CA ARG A 220 9.62 -9.68 8.78
C ARG A 220 8.45 -8.91 9.40
N LEU A 221 7.90 -9.38 10.53
CA LEU A 221 6.62 -8.90 11.07
C LEU A 221 6.76 -7.68 11.98
N VAL A 222 7.98 -7.39 12.46
CA VAL A 222 8.27 -6.22 13.30
C VAL A 222 9.13 -5.21 12.56
N GLU A 223 10.25 -5.62 11.98
CA GLU A 223 11.16 -4.70 11.29
C GLU A 223 10.69 -4.38 9.86
N GLY A 224 9.74 -5.15 9.34
CA GLY A 224 9.19 -4.92 8.01
C GLY A 224 10.14 -5.29 6.89
N GLN A 225 11.09 -6.19 7.12
CA GLN A 225 12.08 -6.63 6.13
C GLN A 225 11.50 -7.72 5.22
N TYR A 226 11.97 -7.80 3.99
CA TYR A 226 11.75 -8.98 3.17
C TYR A 226 12.35 -10.21 3.87
N GLY A 227 11.67 -11.34 3.80
CA GLY A 227 12.17 -12.54 4.43
C GLY A 227 11.40 -13.78 4.03
N TYR A 228 12.05 -14.90 4.17
CA TYR A 228 11.45 -16.22 4.02
C TYR A 228 11.10 -16.74 5.42
N ILE A 229 9.83 -17.02 5.66
CA ILE A 229 9.41 -17.84 6.81
C ILE A 229 9.16 -19.23 6.25
N PRO A 230 9.95 -20.24 6.60
CA PRO A 230 9.74 -21.61 6.12
C PRO A 230 8.36 -22.11 6.58
N ASP A 231 7.59 -22.68 5.66
CA ASP A 231 6.41 -23.47 6.01
C ASP A 231 6.89 -24.84 6.50
N GLY A 232 7.07 -24.99 7.81
CA GLY A 232 7.54 -26.23 8.45
C GLY A 232 9.00 -26.20 8.91
N PRO A 233 9.44 -27.28 9.57
CA PRO A 233 10.83 -27.38 10.05
C PRO A 233 11.80 -27.35 8.87
N PRO A 234 12.90 -26.59 8.96
CA PRO A 234 13.88 -26.49 7.89
C PRO A 234 14.50 -27.87 7.59
N VAL A 235 14.58 -28.24 6.31
CA VAL A 235 15.22 -29.49 5.87
C VAL A 235 16.69 -29.51 6.29
N TYR A 236 17.32 -28.33 6.36
CA TYR A 236 18.68 -28.14 6.87
C TYR A 236 18.66 -27.08 7.98
N PRO A 237 18.45 -27.47 9.25
CA PRO A 237 18.33 -26.51 10.37
C PRO A 237 19.56 -25.64 10.61
N MET A 238 20.74 -26.12 10.16
CA MET A 238 22.01 -25.42 10.30
C MET A 238 22.42 -24.61 9.07
N PHE A 239 21.53 -24.50 8.05
CA PHE A 239 21.83 -23.72 6.86
C PHE A 239 21.72 -22.22 7.14
N GLU A 240 22.83 -21.51 6.97
CA GLU A 240 22.90 -20.04 7.02
C GLU A 240 23.40 -19.56 5.67
N HIS A 241 22.57 -18.78 4.95
CA HIS A 241 22.86 -18.35 3.58
C HIS A 241 24.24 -17.66 3.45
N HIS A 242 24.56 -16.76 4.36
CA HIS A 242 25.84 -16.03 4.36
C HIS A 242 27.07 -16.92 4.65
N ARG A 243 26.88 -18.09 5.25
CA ARG A 243 27.96 -19.05 5.54
C ARG A 243 28.06 -20.15 4.48
N HIS A 244 26.94 -20.52 3.87
CA HIS A 244 26.87 -21.73 3.05
C HIS A 244 26.67 -21.43 1.56
N VAL A 245 26.38 -20.17 1.18
CA VAL A 245 26.31 -19.70 -0.20
C VAL A 245 27.51 -18.81 -0.47
N GLY A 246 28.61 -19.41 -0.93
CA GLY A 246 29.76 -18.70 -1.47
C GLY A 246 29.77 -18.79 -2.99
N LEU A 247 30.25 -17.76 -3.68
CA LEU A 247 30.65 -17.90 -5.07
C LEU A 247 31.79 -18.95 -5.10
N PRO A 248 31.69 -20.01 -5.91
CA PRO A 248 32.84 -20.90 -6.09
C PRO A 248 33.96 -20.08 -6.71
N THR A 249 35.04 -19.88 -5.99
CA THR A 249 36.30 -19.48 -6.59
C THR A 249 36.72 -20.64 -7.48
N LEU A 250 36.45 -20.50 -8.78
CA LEU A 250 37.01 -21.41 -9.77
C LEU A 250 38.54 -21.27 -9.75
N PRO A 251 39.26 -22.40 -9.78
CA PRO A 251 40.70 -22.39 -9.80
C PRO A 251 41.26 -21.78 -11.09
#